data_61a4dd86f1dee31ec1fa8974d20bec94
#
_entry.id   61a4dd86f1dee31ec1fa8974d20bec94
#
_cell.length_a   1.000
_cell.length_b   1.000
_cell.length_c   1.000
_cell.angle_alpha   90.00
_cell.angle_beta   90.00
_cell.angle_gamma   90.00
#
_symmetry.space_group_name_H-M   'P 1'
#
loop_
_entity.id
_entity.type
_entity.pdbx_description
1 polymer ?
#
loop_
_entity_poly.entity_id
_entity_poly.type
_entity_poly.pdbx_seq_one_letter_code
_entity_poly.pdbx_strand_id
1 'polypeptide(L)'
;MIPMAEKRMFTQKIVDSDMFLDMPLSTQALYFHLNMRADDDGFINNPKRIQRTIGASEDDLKLLIAKRFVICFENGVIVIKH
;
A
#
# COMPACT_ATOMS: atom_id res chain seq x y z
N MET A 1 24.40 8.43 1.91
CA MET A 1 23.97 7.83 1.64
C MET A 1 23.06 7.26 1.77
N ILE A 2 22.63 6.93 1.41
CA ILE A 2 21.88 6.34 1.49
C ILE A 2 21.62 5.49 1.50
N PRO A 3 21.28 5.43 1.62
CA PRO A 3 20.93 4.35 1.80
C PRO A 3 20.26 3.53 1.22
N MET A 4 20.56 3.14 0.71
CA MET A 4 19.99 2.29 0.36
C MET A 4 19.63 1.37 1.01
N ALA A 5 19.86 1.35 1.83
CA ALA A 5 19.39 0.36 2.67
C ALA A 5 17.95 0.43 2.91
N GLU A 6 17.34 1.29 2.30
CA GLU A 6 15.93 1.44 2.37
C GLU A 6 15.27 0.21 1.79
N LYS A 7 14.51 -0.49 2.59
CA LYS A 7 13.79 -1.65 2.11
C LYS A 7 12.61 -1.26 1.27
N ARG A 8 12.40 -2.02 0.21
CA ARG A 8 11.23 -1.81 -0.61
C ARG A 8 10.24 -2.91 -0.36
N MET A 9 9.02 -2.52 -0.06
CA MET A 9 7.94 -3.47 0.17
C MET A 9 7.24 -3.88 -1.11
N PHE A 10 7.56 -3.21 -2.21
CA PHE A 10 6.98 -3.58 -3.49
C PHE A 10 8.09 -3.90 -4.47
N THR A 11 7.77 -4.67 -5.49
CA THR A 11 8.70 -5.04 -6.54
C THR A 11 8.13 -4.64 -7.88
N GLN A 12 9.01 -4.56 -8.87
CA GLN A 12 8.57 -4.28 -10.23
C GLN A 12 7.59 -5.34 -10.71
N LYS A 13 7.79 -6.59 -10.27
CA LYS A 13 6.89 -7.66 -10.65
C LYS A 13 5.45 -7.38 -10.24
N ILE A 14 5.26 -6.83 -9.04
CA ILE A 14 3.92 -6.49 -8.57
C ILE A 14 3.35 -5.31 -9.33
N VAL A 15 4.13 -4.24 -9.47
CA VAL A 15 3.60 -3.02 -10.05
C VAL A 15 3.39 -3.13 -11.56
N ASP A 16 4.01 -4.12 -12.18
CA ASP A 16 3.80 -4.38 -13.61
C ASP A 16 2.77 -5.46 -13.87
N SER A 17 2.17 -6.03 -12.83
CA SER A 17 1.16 -7.07 -13.01
C SER A 17 -0.13 -6.47 -13.55
N ASP A 18 -0.86 -7.28 -14.31
CA ASP A 18 -2.14 -6.83 -14.85
C ASP A 18 -3.11 -6.45 -13.74
N MET A 19 -3.11 -7.21 -12.66
CA MET A 19 -4.01 -6.92 -11.55
C MET A 19 -3.75 -5.55 -10.96
N PHE A 20 -2.48 -5.19 -10.81
CA PHE A 20 -2.12 -3.89 -10.26
C PHE A 20 -2.45 -2.76 -11.24
N LEU A 21 -2.09 -2.95 -12.50
CA LEU A 21 -2.26 -1.92 -13.53
C LEU A 21 -3.73 -1.67 -13.88
N ASP A 22 -4.59 -2.64 -13.62
CA ASP A 22 -6.02 -2.48 -13.84
C ASP A 22 -6.72 -1.63 -12.79
N MET A 23 -6.04 -1.36 -11.68
CA MET A 23 -6.63 -0.54 -10.63
C MET A 23 -6.59 0.94 -11.02
N PRO A 24 -7.54 1.75 -10.49
CA PRO A 24 -7.46 3.20 -10.70
C PRO A 24 -6.13 3.77 -10.25
N LEU A 25 -5.71 4.86 -10.89
CA LEU A 25 -4.45 5.49 -10.54
C LEU A 25 -4.40 5.91 -9.08
N SER A 26 -5.54 6.35 -8.53
CA SER A 26 -5.57 6.74 -7.11
C SER A 26 -5.30 5.55 -6.21
N THR A 27 -5.78 4.37 -6.59
CA THR A 27 -5.53 3.14 -5.82
C THR A 27 -4.05 2.75 -5.91
N GLN A 28 -3.50 2.85 -7.11
CA GLN A 28 -2.07 2.57 -7.30
C GLN A 28 -1.21 3.53 -6.48
N ALA A 29 -1.57 4.80 -6.50
CA ALA A 29 -0.84 5.81 -5.73
C ALA A 29 -0.91 5.50 -4.24
N LEU A 30 -2.09 5.11 -3.76
CA LEU A 30 -2.23 4.77 -2.35
C LEU A 30 -1.31 3.61 -1.98
N TYR A 31 -1.23 2.60 -2.83
CA TYR A 31 -0.35 1.46 -2.59
C TYR A 31 1.10 1.93 -2.40
N PHE A 32 1.59 2.80 -3.29
CA PHE A 32 2.95 3.31 -3.17
C PHE A 32 3.16 4.10 -1.88
N HIS A 33 2.18 4.95 -1.54
CA HIS A 33 2.29 5.76 -0.32
C HIS A 33 2.30 4.90 0.93
N LEU A 34 1.48 3.83 0.94
CA LEU A 34 1.47 2.91 2.06
C LEU A 34 2.82 2.21 2.21
N ASN A 35 3.39 1.79 1.08
CA ASN A 35 4.69 1.12 1.12
C ASN A 35 5.79 2.04 1.65
N MET A 36 5.74 3.31 1.28
CA MET A 36 6.76 4.25 1.73
C MET A 36 6.69 4.49 3.24
N ARG A 37 5.54 4.24 3.84
CA ARG A 37 5.33 4.53 5.27
C ARG A 37 5.23 3.29 6.13
N ALA A 38 5.35 2.12 5.53
CA ALA A 38 5.32 0.87 6.29
C ALA A 38 6.61 0.70 7.07
N ASP A 39 6.52 -0.02 8.19
CA ASP A 39 7.74 -0.35 8.93
C ASP A 39 8.47 -1.50 8.24
N ASP A 40 9.53 -1.98 8.86
CA ASP A 40 10.38 -3.01 8.24
C ASP A 40 9.62 -4.31 7.98
N ASP A 41 8.57 -4.54 8.72
CA ASP A 41 7.77 -5.75 8.58
C ASP A 41 6.55 -5.55 7.70
N GLY A 42 6.38 -4.33 7.19
CA GLY A 42 5.27 -4.02 6.29
C GLY A 42 4.02 -3.56 7.00
N PHE A 43 4.07 -3.28 8.30
CA PHE A 43 2.88 -2.87 9.05
C PHE A 43 2.66 -1.37 8.96
N ILE A 44 1.39 -0.98 8.89
CA ILE A 44 0.97 0.40 8.87
C ILE A 44 -0.15 0.57 9.87
N ASN A 45 0.06 1.47 10.85
CA ASN A 45 -0.90 1.66 11.93
C ASN A 45 -2.03 2.61 11.58
N ASN A 46 -1.84 3.46 10.59
CA ASN A 46 -2.81 4.52 10.30
C ASN A 46 -3.11 4.64 8.81
N PRO A 47 -3.60 3.55 8.18
CA PRO A 47 -3.81 3.57 6.73
C PRO A 47 -4.85 4.61 6.29
N LYS A 48 -5.88 4.83 7.10
CA LYS A 48 -6.91 5.79 6.72
C LYS A 48 -6.40 7.22 6.75
N ARG A 49 -5.49 7.51 7.67
CA ARG A 49 -4.88 8.84 7.72
C ARG A 49 -4.04 9.09 6.47
N ILE A 50 -3.30 8.07 6.06
CA ILE A 50 -2.49 8.18 4.84
C ILE A 50 -3.40 8.38 3.64
N GLN A 51 -4.45 7.59 3.56
CA GLN A 51 -5.43 7.68 2.49
C GLN A 51 -5.97 9.11 2.38
N ARG A 52 -6.37 9.69 3.51
CA ARG A 52 -6.92 11.05 3.50
C ARG A 52 -5.85 12.09 3.15
N THR A 53 -4.66 11.90 3.65
CA THR A 53 -3.57 12.85 3.42
C THR A 53 -3.24 12.99 1.94
N ILE A 54 -3.27 11.89 1.20
CA ILE A 54 -2.94 11.94 -0.22
C ILE A 54 -4.16 12.19 -1.10
N GLY A 55 -5.35 12.29 -0.51
CA GLY A 55 -6.56 12.56 -1.27
C GLY A 55 -7.18 11.34 -1.93
N ALA A 56 -6.79 10.14 -1.52
CA ALA A 56 -7.41 8.93 -2.03
C ALA A 56 -8.74 8.69 -1.32
N SER A 57 -9.59 7.88 -1.93
CA SER A 57 -10.91 7.58 -1.36
C SER A 57 -10.85 6.33 -0.50
N GLU A 58 -11.90 6.14 0.31
CA GLU A 58 -12.02 4.89 1.06
C GLU A 58 -12.13 3.69 0.14
N ASP A 59 -12.72 3.89 -1.05
CA ASP A 59 -12.82 2.80 -2.01
C ASP A 59 -11.46 2.36 -2.50
N ASP A 60 -10.50 3.26 -2.58
CA ASP A 60 -9.14 2.90 -2.97
C ASP A 60 -8.53 1.93 -1.97
N LEU A 61 -8.71 2.23 -0.68
CA LEU A 61 -8.18 1.34 0.36
C LEU A 61 -8.90 0.00 0.34
N LYS A 62 -10.22 0.03 0.19
CA LYS A 62 -11.01 -1.19 0.12
C LYS A 62 -10.60 -2.06 -1.06
N LEU A 63 -10.28 -1.43 -2.18
CA LEU A 63 -9.86 -2.18 -3.36
C LEU A 63 -8.54 -2.89 -3.12
N LEU A 64 -7.59 -2.22 -2.47
CA LEU A 64 -6.31 -2.85 -2.14
C LEU A 64 -6.50 -4.05 -1.23
N ILE A 65 -7.43 -3.94 -0.27
CA ILE A 65 -7.74 -5.05 0.62
C ILE A 65 -8.42 -6.18 -0.15
N ALA A 66 -9.39 -5.84 -0.99
CA ALA A 66 -10.13 -6.85 -1.74
C ALA A 66 -9.24 -7.61 -2.70
N LYS A 67 -8.27 -6.93 -3.29
CA LYS A 67 -7.34 -7.56 -4.23
C LYS A 67 -6.14 -8.17 -3.54
N ARG A 68 -6.10 -8.07 -2.22
CA ARG A 68 -5.09 -8.71 -1.38
C ARG A 68 -3.68 -8.16 -1.56
N PHE A 69 -3.58 -6.92 -1.95
CA PHE A 69 -2.29 -6.23 -1.93
C PHE A 69 -1.92 -5.85 -0.50
N VAL A 70 -2.93 -5.67 0.36
CA VAL A 70 -2.71 -5.45 1.79
C VAL A 70 -3.70 -6.32 2.55
N ILE A 71 -3.36 -6.65 3.80
CA ILE A 71 -4.22 -7.41 4.69
C ILE A 71 -4.61 -6.51 5.85
N CYS A 72 -5.91 -6.43 6.13
CA CYS A 72 -6.42 -5.57 7.20
C CYS A 72 -6.74 -6.41 8.44
N PHE A 73 -6.27 -5.96 9.58
CA PHE A 73 -6.56 -6.61 10.86
C PHE A 73 -7.69 -5.87 11.57
N GLU A 74 -8.24 -6.52 12.60
CA GLU A 74 -9.41 -6.00 13.30
C GLU A 74 -9.17 -4.62 13.93
N ASN A 75 -7.94 -4.37 14.35
CA ASN A 75 -7.60 -3.11 15.02
C ASN A 75 -7.32 -1.98 14.04
N GLY A 76 -7.58 -2.19 12.76
CA GLY A 76 -7.36 -1.16 11.76
C GLY A 76 -5.95 -1.07 11.22
N VAL A 77 -5.05 -1.89 11.74
CA VAL A 77 -3.69 -1.98 11.22
C VAL A 77 -3.71 -2.80 9.95
N ILE A 78 -2.91 -2.41 8.96
CA ILE A 78 -2.76 -3.23 7.76
C ILE A 78 -1.30 -3.65 7.61
N VAL A 79 -1.11 -4.70 6.84
CA VAL A 79 0.23 -5.16 6.49
C VAL A 79 0.30 -5.31 4.98
N ILE A 80 1.42 -4.88 4.41
CA ILE A 80 1.65 -5.02 2.98
C ILE A 80 1.95 -6.48 2.70
N LYS A 81 1.27 -7.01 1.69
CA LYS A 81 1.50 -8.38 1.25
C LYS A 81 2.24 -8.35 -0.06
N HIS A 82 3.28 -9.17 -0.18
CA HIS A 82 3.97 -9.30 -1.46
C HIS A 82 4.19 -10.73 -1.87
#